data_4d719e292f387fb426fd9c215a9bb05c
#
_entry.id   4d719e292f387fb426fd9c215a9bb05c
#
_cell.length_a   1.000
_cell.length_b   1.000
_cell.length_c   1.000
_cell.angle_alpha   90.00
_cell.angle_beta   90.00
_cell.angle_gamma   90.00
#
_symmetry.space_group_name_H-M   'P 1'
#
loop_
_entity.id
_entity.type
_entity.pdbx_description
1 polymer ?
#
loop_
_entity_poly.entity_id
_entity_poly.type
_entity_poly.pdbx_seq_one_letter_code
_entity_poly.pdbx_strand_id
1 'polypeptide(L)'
;MIPFEKLMKTRIFLNCGAVAAAIVSVAALCGCSENKWHAKGVVNGADTADLIVEAPNGRGGWYPVDTVTTDKSGAFSVAGEAVGHPEIFRLTLNGESVYFPIDSIESVDITADAANFGSGYTLAGSESAEKLLQVNNLIDATVKAKGADAAAYDPDLKRKLAEVILRDPDGIVAYYTIFRRVGNTPVFDPVERGDLRIIGAVANAFDQNRPSDPRTAFLRALFLSNRRPSGAGMPVDTIVAREIMLPEIALLDETGAKRSLNEVASKGNVVVLNFTAYSAEVSPALNLELAKIYDANKSAGLEIYQVGFDADEFAWKQSARNLPWVTVYNSPKDGEATLRDYNVGALPALFVINRNGELVERVEDPTRLSSAVARYL
;
A
#
# COMPACT_ATOMS: atom_id res chain seq x y z
N MET A 1 -36.06 71.46 32.63
CA MET A 1 -35.42 72.63 33.20
C MET A 1 -33.98 72.35 33.33
N ILE A 2 -33.20 72.67 32.34
CA ILE A 2 -32.04 73.54 32.16
C ILE A 2 -31.38 73.98 33.49
N PRO A 3 -30.06 74.25 33.64
CA PRO A 3 -28.90 74.12 32.71
C PRO A 3 -27.58 73.71 33.37
N PHE A 4 -26.56 73.47 32.53
CA PHE A 4 -25.33 74.25 32.27
C PHE A 4 -24.24 74.24 33.33
N GLU A 5 -23.15 73.81 32.85
CA GLU A 5 -21.81 74.45 32.51
C GLU A 5 -20.85 74.60 33.71
N LYS A 6 -19.65 74.21 33.48
CA LYS A 6 -18.41 74.91 33.21
C LYS A 6 -17.19 74.40 34.01
N LEU A 7 -16.21 74.06 33.23
CA LEU A 7 -14.76 74.46 33.27
C LEU A 7 -13.98 74.30 34.61
N MET A 8 -12.89 73.66 34.57
CA MET A 8 -11.58 74.30 34.34
C MET A 8 -10.43 73.27 34.34
N LYS A 9 -9.52 73.58 33.43
CA LYS A 9 -8.15 73.06 33.19
C LYS A 9 -7.31 72.94 34.45
N THR A 10 -6.52 71.86 34.57
CA THR A 10 -5.15 72.03 35.08
C THR A 10 -4.21 71.01 34.33
N ARG A 11 -3.22 71.53 33.68
CA ARG A 11 -2.10 70.81 33.07
C ARG A 11 -1.13 70.46 34.20
N ILE A 12 -0.64 69.20 34.18
CA ILE A 12 0.68 68.89 34.72
C ILE A 12 1.39 67.95 33.75
N PHE A 13 2.51 68.42 33.28
CA PHE A 13 3.51 67.64 32.53
C PHE A 13 4.22 66.71 33.49
N LEU A 14 4.56 65.43 33.07
CA LEU A 14 5.94 64.95 33.03
C LEU A 14 6.06 63.51 32.64
N ASN A 15 6.90 63.33 31.69
CA ASN A 15 7.94 62.31 31.38
C ASN A 15 7.60 60.89 31.02
N CYS A 16 7.99 60.68 29.78
CA CYS A 16 8.83 59.58 29.22
C CYS A 16 8.85 58.25 29.95
N GLY A 17 8.30 57.26 29.33
CA GLY A 17 8.53 55.84 29.49
C GLY A 17 7.97 55.09 28.32
N ALA A 18 8.82 54.82 27.33
CA ALA A 18 8.45 54.02 26.16
C ALA A 18 8.19 52.59 26.62
N VAL A 19 6.90 52.19 26.68
CA VAL A 19 6.51 50.81 26.75
C VAL A 19 5.99 50.45 25.35
N ALA A 20 6.78 49.71 24.60
CA ALA A 20 6.41 49.11 23.35
C ALA A 20 5.27 48.09 23.64
N ALA A 21 4.03 48.44 23.39
CA ALA A 21 2.92 47.53 23.37
C ALA A 21 3.06 46.67 22.09
N ALA A 22 3.56 45.46 22.25
CA ALA A 22 3.48 44.45 21.22
C ALA A 22 2.01 44.09 21.02
N ILE A 23 1.41 44.59 19.97
CA ILE A 23 0.09 44.16 19.49
C ILE A 23 0.32 42.78 18.91
N VAL A 24 0.06 41.75 19.70
CA VAL A 24 -0.09 40.38 19.20
C VAL A 24 -1.40 40.37 18.43
N SER A 25 -1.31 40.55 17.13
CA SER A 25 -2.39 40.29 16.21
C SER A 25 -2.65 38.78 16.22
N VAL A 26 -3.61 38.35 17.02
CA VAL A 26 -4.23 37.02 16.89
C VAL A 26 -5.00 37.10 15.59
N ALA A 27 -4.34 36.72 14.49
CA ALA A 27 -5.04 36.35 13.29
C ALA A 27 -5.79 35.05 13.61
N ALA A 28 -7.07 35.17 13.89
CA ALA A 28 -7.99 34.05 13.88
C ALA A 28 -8.00 33.53 12.42
N LEU A 29 -7.13 32.58 12.13
CA LEU A 29 -7.25 31.75 10.96
C LEU A 29 -8.54 30.94 11.13
N CYS A 30 -9.63 31.41 10.52
CA CYS A 30 -10.71 30.52 10.10
C CYS A 30 -10.07 29.54 9.10
N GLY A 31 -9.41 28.49 9.62
CA GLY A 31 -8.96 27.39 8.82
C GLY A 31 -10.19 26.62 8.38
N CYS A 32 -10.50 26.63 7.09
CA CYS A 32 -11.09 25.46 6.48
C CYS A 32 -10.22 24.30 6.94
N SER A 33 -10.79 23.29 7.58
CA SER A 33 -10.05 22.07 7.91
C SER A 33 -9.68 21.42 6.57
N GLU A 34 -8.48 21.73 6.08
CA GLU A 34 -7.92 21.03 4.94
C GLU A 34 -7.75 19.58 5.36
N ASN A 35 -8.30 18.67 4.57
CA ASN A 35 -8.18 17.23 4.79
C ASN A 35 -6.75 16.76 4.40
N LYS A 36 -5.75 17.36 5.07
CA LYS A 36 -4.32 17.16 4.78
C LYS A 36 -3.58 16.68 6.01
N TRP A 37 -2.68 15.76 5.77
CA TRP A 37 -1.65 15.41 6.74
C TRP A 37 -0.43 16.32 6.58
N HIS A 38 0.40 16.38 7.61
CA HIS A 38 1.63 17.16 7.61
C HIS A 38 2.82 16.32 8.09
N ALA A 39 3.95 16.47 7.42
CA ALA A 39 5.25 16.02 7.93
C ALA A 39 6.22 17.20 7.91
N LYS A 40 6.86 17.46 9.03
CA LYS A 40 7.79 18.57 9.19
C LYS A 40 8.97 18.15 10.07
N GLY A 41 10.03 18.89 10.04
CA GLY A 41 11.17 18.61 10.90
C GLY A 41 12.46 19.23 10.45
N VAL A 42 13.58 18.61 10.87
CA VAL A 42 14.91 19.08 10.56
C VAL A 42 15.79 17.90 10.14
N VAL A 43 16.52 18.07 9.05
CA VAL A 43 17.58 17.18 8.62
C VAL A 43 18.92 17.87 8.84
N ASN A 44 19.60 17.53 9.92
CA ASN A 44 20.89 18.11 10.23
C ASN A 44 21.91 17.84 9.13
N GLY A 45 22.61 18.86 8.69
CA GLY A 45 23.62 18.74 7.62
C GLY A 45 23.04 18.67 6.20
N ALA A 46 21.73 18.90 6.03
CA ALA A 46 21.06 19.00 4.74
C ALA A 46 20.68 20.47 4.45
N ASP A 47 21.66 21.32 4.17
CA ASP A 47 21.42 22.71 3.74
C ASP A 47 20.97 22.73 2.27
N THR A 48 19.76 23.24 2.03
CA THR A 48 19.19 23.40 0.69
C THR A 48 19.17 22.10 -0.14
N ALA A 49 18.81 21.00 0.52
CA ALA A 49 18.74 19.69 -0.09
C ALA A 49 17.29 19.29 -0.46
N ASP A 50 17.11 18.57 -1.54
CA ASP A 50 15.81 18.08 -1.98
C ASP A 50 15.51 16.74 -1.32
N LEU A 51 14.41 16.69 -0.56
CA LEU A 51 13.84 15.49 0.03
C LEU A 51 12.68 15.02 -0.85
N ILE A 52 12.74 13.79 -1.34
CA ILE A 52 11.66 13.20 -2.13
C ILE A 52 10.69 12.54 -1.17
N VAL A 53 9.42 12.93 -1.22
CA VAL A 53 8.32 12.29 -0.49
C VAL A 53 7.74 11.21 -1.37
N GLU A 54 7.68 9.98 -0.87
CA GLU A 54 7.21 8.84 -1.63
C GLU A 54 6.13 8.08 -0.89
N ALA A 55 5.14 7.58 -1.65
CA ALA A 55 4.11 6.66 -1.19
C ALA A 55 4.32 5.26 -1.77
N PRO A 56 3.84 4.20 -1.09
CA PRO A 56 3.92 2.85 -1.63
C PRO A 56 2.95 2.67 -2.80
N ASN A 57 3.40 1.96 -3.82
CA ASN A 57 2.58 1.68 -5.01
C ASN A 57 1.71 0.42 -4.89
N GLY A 58 1.58 -0.15 -3.69
CA GLY A 58 0.84 -1.40 -3.44
C GLY A 58 1.48 -2.66 -4.04
N ARG A 59 2.68 -2.56 -4.66
CA ARG A 59 3.38 -3.64 -5.37
C ARG A 59 4.78 -3.90 -4.80
N GLY A 60 5.02 -3.41 -3.59
CA GLY A 60 6.35 -3.49 -2.95
C GLY A 60 7.34 -2.42 -3.42
N GLY A 61 6.93 -1.51 -4.31
CA GLY A 61 7.72 -0.36 -4.75
C GLY A 61 7.19 0.96 -4.18
N TRP A 62 7.85 2.05 -4.57
CA TRP A 62 7.57 3.41 -4.13
C TRP A 62 7.47 4.32 -5.35
N TYR A 63 6.64 5.36 -5.25
CA TYR A 63 6.54 6.40 -6.27
C TYR A 63 6.57 7.78 -5.61
N PRO A 64 7.22 8.76 -6.24
CA PRO A 64 7.29 10.11 -5.70
C PRO A 64 5.92 10.77 -5.76
N VAL A 65 5.51 11.38 -4.64
CA VAL A 65 4.27 12.16 -4.52
C VAL A 65 4.55 13.65 -4.39
N ASP A 66 5.72 14.02 -3.86
CA ASP A 66 6.16 15.40 -3.71
C ASP A 66 7.68 15.49 -3.58
N THR A 67 8.21 16.70 -3.68
CA THR A 67 9.60 17.03 -3.37
C THR A 67 9.64 18.31 -2.58
N VAL A 68 10.28 18.30 -1.42
CA VAL A 68 10.45 19.48 -0.56
C VAL A 68 11.92 19.79 -0.37
N THR A 69 12.29 21.06 -0.59
CA THR A 69 13.66 21.53 -0.37
C THR A 69 13.82 22.00 1.08
N THR A 70 14.84 21.55 1.77
CA THR A 70 15.19 22.05 3.11
C THR A 70 15.68 23.48 3.06
N ASP A 71 15.47 24.23 4.12
CA ASP A 71 16.10 25.55 4.25
C ASP A 71 17.59 25.45 4.69
N LYS A 72 18.26 26.60 4.92
CA LYS A 72 19.64 26.64 5.35
C LYS A 72 19.91 26.02 6.72
N SER A 73 18.88 25.81 7.53
CA SER A 73 18.98 25.11 8.81
C SER A 73 18.65 23.63 8.71
N GLY A 74 18.32 23.14 7.53
CA GLY A 74 17.85 21.78 7.29
C GLY A 74 16.37 21.57 7.60
N ALA A 75 15.60 22.65 7.90
CA ALA A 75 14.18 22.53 8.21
C ALA A 75 13.36 22.32 6.92
N PHE A 76 12.31 21.50 7.04
CA PHE A 76 11.37 21.21 5.96
C PHE A 76 9.95 21.10 6.49
N SER A 77 8.97 21.27 5.59
CA SER A 77 7.55 21.01 5.87
C SER A 77 6.87 20.61 4.57
N VAL A 78 6.10 19.53 4.61
CA VAL A 78 5.31 19.01 3.50
C VAL A 78 3.92 18.65 4.01
N ALA A 79 2.92 18.77 3.15
CA ALA A 79 1.54 18.39 3.42
C ALA A 79 0.97 17.60 2.24
N GLY A 80 0.18 16.59 2.51
CA GLY A 80 -0.47 15.77 1.48
C GLY A 80 -1.94 15.52 1.79
N GLU A 81 -2.69 15.16 0.77
CA GLU A 81 -4.10 14.80 0.91
C GLU A 81 -4.24 13.47 1.66
N ALA A 82 -5.24 13.38 2.54
CA ALA A 82 -5.57 12.13 3.21
C ALA A 82 -6.19 11.14 2.21
N VAL A 83 -5.61 9.95 2.11
CA VAL A 83 -6.05 8.91 1.15
C VAL A 83 -7.22 8.05 1.65
N GLY A 84 -7.77 8.35 2.84
CA GLY A 84 -8.94 7.66 3.40
C GLY A 84 -8.62 6.31 4.07
N HIS A 85 -7.37 5.93 4.14
CA HIS A 85 -6.85 4.81 4.93
C HIS A 85 -5.44 5.14 5.45
N PRO A 86 -4.97 4.49 6.53
CA PRO A 86 -3.62 4.69 7.03
C PRO A 86 -2.58 4.29 5.99
N GLU A 87 -1.43 4.98 5.96
CA GLU A 87 -0.34 4.66 5.05
C GLU A 87 1.03 4.92 5.67
N ILE A 88 2.06 4.23 5.18
CA ILE A 88 3.46 4.53 5.47
C ILE A 88 4.03 5.29 4.28
N PHE A 89 4.49 6.50 4.53
CA PHE A 89 5.26 7.29 3.59
C PHE A 89 6.75 7.19 3.89
N ARG A 90 7.58 7.63 2.97
CA ARG A 90 9.00 7.83 3.23
C ARG A 90 9.52 9.14 2.66
N LEU A 91 10.51 9.70 3.34
CA LEU A 91 11.38 10.75 2.81
C LEU A 91 12.66 10.10 2.32
N THR A 92 13.09 10.44 1.12
CA THR A 92 14.34 9.90 0.54
C THR A 92 15.32 11.03 0.29
N LEU A 93 16.55 10.83 0.75
CA LEU A 93 17.70 11.69 0.53
C LEU A 93 18.91 10.84 0.15
N ASN A 94 19.52 11.11 -1.01
CA ASN A 94 20.71 10.40 -1.51
C ASN A 94 20.58 8.86 -1.52
N GLY A 95 19.37 8.36 -1.74
CA GLY A 95 19.10 6.91 -1.79
C GLY A 95 18.80 6.25 -0.44
N GLU A 96 18.95 6.97 0.66
CA GLU A 96 18.52 6.53 2.01
C GLU A 96 17.13 7.05 2.33
N SER A 97 16.38 6.34 3.22
CA SER A 97 14.98 6.67 3.47
C SER A 97 14.62 6.65 4.96
N VAL A 98 13.85 7.66 5.35
CA VAL A 98 13.15 7.76 6.63
C VAL A 98 11.67 7.43 6.42
N TYR A 99 11.15 6.45 7.13
CA TYR A 99 9.76 6.02 7.03
C TYR A 99 8.92 6.67 8.11
N PHE A 100 7.72 7.15 7.77
CA PHE A 100 6.79 7.74 8.71
C PHE A 100 5.34 7.32 8.41
N PRO A 101 4.53 7.03 9.45
CA PRO A 101 3.15 6.65 9.29
C PRO A 101 2.24 7.86 9.25
N ILE A 102 1.15 7.77 8.49
CA ILE A 102 0.04 8.71 8.49
C ILE A 102 -1.24 7.90 8.59
N ASP A 103 -2.02 8.09 9.66
CA ASP A 103 -3.32 7.42 9.82
C ASP A 103 -4.47 8.23 9.19
N SER A 104 -4.44 9.54 9.28
CA SER A 104 -5.48 10.40 8.68
C SER A 104 -4.96 11.80 8.37
N ILE A 105 -5.36 12.81 9.15
CA ILE A 105 -4.97 14.23 9.04
C ILE A 105 -3.98 14.65 10.12
N GLU A 106 -3.19 13.72 10.62
CA GLU A 106 -2.21 13.96 11.67
C GLU A 106 -0.95 14.68 11.17
N SER A 107 -0.16 15.15 12.13
CA SER A 107 1.15 15.76 11.88
C SER A 107 2.24 14.89 12.48
N VAL A 108 3.31 14.66 11.72
CA VAL A 108 4.49 13.94 12.17
C VAL A 108 5.69 14.86 12.19
N ASP A 109 6.40 14.89 13.30
CA ASP A 109 7.66 15.59 13.47
C ASP A 109 8.84 14.62 13.24
N ILE A 110 9.75 14.97 12.35
CA ILE A 110 10.87 14.11 11.93
C ILE A 110 12.18 14.85 12.17
N THR A 111 13.10 14.19 12.88
CA THR A 111 14.48 14.69 12.98
C THR A 111 15.43 13.60 12.50
N ALA A 112 16.29 13.95 11.56
CA ALA A 112 17.27 13.05 10.95
C ALA A 112 18.63 13.75 10.78
N ASP A 113 19.65 12.98 10.42
CA ASP A 113 20.98 13.48 10.07
C ASP A 113 21.28 13.06 8.63
N ALA A 114 21.71 13.99 7.80
CA ALA A 114 22.00 13.72 6.38
C ALA A 114 23.13 12.70 6.17
N ALA A 115 24.04 12.57 7.14
CA ALA A 115 25.13 11.59 7.08
C ALA A 115 24.66 10.16 7.34
N ASN A 116 23.51 9.98 8.03
CA ASN A 116 22.92 8.68 8.37
C ASN A 116 21.41 8.72 8.20
N PHE A 117 20.92 9.22 7.07
CA PHE A 117 19.52 9.60 6.89
C PHE A 117 18.54 8.44 7.15
N GLY A 118 18.89 7.23 6.71
CA GLY A 118 18.07 6.03 6.87
C GLY A 118 18.11 5.39 8.27
N SER A 119 18.95 5.90 9.19
CA SER A 119 19.15 5.32 10.53
C SER A 119 19.28 6.40 11.59
N GLY A 120 18.89 6.06 12.84
CA GLY A 120 19.03 6.98 13.98
C GLY A 120 18.11 8.20 13.94
N TYR A 121 17.12 8.26 13.06
CA TYR A 121 16.13 9.32 13.02
C TYR A 121 15.10 9.19 14.16
N THR A 122 14.42 10.28 14.48
CA THR A 122 13.32 10.30 15.45
C THR A 122 12.01 10.68 14.79
N LEU A 123 10.92 10.13 15.33
CA LEU A 123 9.54 10.41 14.94
C LEU A 123 8.76 10.81 16.18
N ALA A 124 7.92 11.84 16.08
CA ALA A 124 7.03 12.29 17.13
C ALA A 124 5.76 12.91 16.52
N GLY A 125 4.82 13.35 17.35
CA GLY A 125 3.65 14.08 16.94
C GLY A 125 2.40 13.22 16.70
N SER A 126 2.54 11.90 16.59
CA SER A 126 1.41 10.98 16.58
C SER A 126 1.73 9.65 17.24
N GLU A 127 0.73 8.94 17.73
CA GLU A 127 0.90 7.65 18.38
C GLU A 127 1.49 6.59 17.43
N SER A 128 1.06 6.61 16.17
CA SER A 128 1.59 5.74 15.12
C SER A 128 3.06 6.03 14.81
N ALA A 129 3.48 7.31 14.82
CA ALA A 129 4.88 7.70 14.66
C ALA A 129 5.76 7.17 15.79
N GLU A 130 5.31 7.31 17.04
CA GLU A 130 6.05 6.81 18.21
C GLU A 130 6.13 5.28 18.22
N LYS A 131 5.04 4.58 17.84
CA LYS A 131 5.04 3.12 17.69
C LYS A 131 6.01 2.65 16.59
N LEU A 132 6.05 3.33 15.44
CA LEU A 132 6.97 2.99 14.37
C LEU A 132 8.42 3.18 14.79
N LEU A 133 8.71 4.28 15.50
CA LEU A 133 10.04 4.53 16.06
C LEU A 133 10.45 3.43 17.06
N GLN A 134 9.52 3.00 17.93
CA GLN A 134 9.76 1.88 18.85
C GLN A 134 10.11 0.59 18.10
N VAL A 135 9.38 0.24 17.05
CA VAL A 135 9.65 -0.93 16.20
C VAL A 135 11.06 -0.86 15.60
N ASN A 136 11.41 0.27 14.98
CA ASN A 136 12.71 0.45 14.35
C ASN A 136 13.85 0.35 15.38
N ASN A 137 13.71 1.02 16.53
CA ASN A 137 14.72 0.98 17.59
C ASN A 137 14.92 -0.43 18.16
N LEU A 138 13.87 -1.25 18.29
CA LEU A 138 13.97 -2.65 18.71
C LEU A 138 14.77 -3.48 17.72
N ILE A 139 14.49 -3.31 16.42
CA ILE A 139 15.20 -4.02 15.35
C ILE A 139 16.67 -3.58 15.32
N ASP A 140 16.93 -2.28 15.27
CA ASP A 140 18.28 -1.72 15.15
C ASP A 140 19.15 -2.10 16.36
N ALA A 141 18.62 -2.02 17.58
CA ALA A 141 19.33 -2.45 18.79
C ALA A 141 19.67 -3.93 18.76
N THR A 142 18.76 -4.79 18.25
CA THR A 142 19.02 -6.23 18.15
C THR A 142 20.03 -6.54 17.06
N VAL A 143 19.94 -5.88 15.91
CA VAL A 143 20.92 -6.01 14.81
C VAL A 143 22.31 -5.58 15.27
N LYS A 144 22.40 -4.47 15.98
CA LYS A 144 23.67 -3.97 16.53
C LYS A 144 24.27 -4.94 17.55
N ALA A 145 23.45 -5.58 18.37
CA ALA A 145 23.90 -6.50 19.41
C ALA A 145 24.29 -7.89 18.88
N LYS A 146 23.57 -8.42 17.87
CA LYS A 146 23.66 -9.83 17.45
C LYS A 146 24.04 -10.04 15.99
N GLY A 147 24.09 -8.97 15.19
CA GLY A 147 24.21 -9.05 13.73
C GLY A 147 22.87 -9.33 13.04
N ALA A 148 22.78 -9.00 11.75
CA ALA A 148 21.52 -9.07 10.98
C ALA A 148 20.96 -10.49 10.91
N ASP A 149 21.79 -11.48 10.62
CA ASP A 149 21.34 -12.88 10.45
C ASP A 149 20.73 -13.44 11.74
N ALA A 150 21.36 -13.20 12.90
CA ALA A 150 20.86 -13.67 14.17
C ALA A 150 19.63 -12.88 14.66
N ALA A 151 19.57 -11.58 14.36
CA ALA A 151 18.47 -10.72 14.77
C ALA A 151 17.13 -11.11 14.13
N ALA A 152 17.13 -11.56 12.88
CA ALA A 152 15.92 -11.99 12.17
C ALA A 152 15.21 -13.17 12.87
N TYR A 153 15.97 -14.06 13.51
CA TYR A 153 15.45 -15.24 14.22
C TYR A 153 15.38 -15.06 15.75
N ASP A 154 15.69 -13.87 16.24
CA ASP A 154 15.75 -13.63 17.68
C ASP A 154 14.37 -13.70 18.34
N PRO A 155 14.12 -14.65 19.27
CA PRO A 155 12.81 -14.85 19.87
C PRO A 155 12.39 -13.69 20.77
N ASP A 156 13.35 -12.98 21.40
CA ASP A 156 13.04 -11.82 22.23
C ASP A 156 12.64 -10.62 21.40
N LEU A 157 13.29 -10.41 20.25
CA LEU A 157 12.87 -9.39 19.28
C LEU A 157 11.46 -9.70 18.78
N LYS A 158 11.21 -10.93 18.31
CA LYS A 158 9.88 -11.35 17.83
C LYS A 158 8.79 -11.14 18.88
N ARG A 159 9.08 -11.51 20.15
CA ARG A 159 8.13 -11.30 21.24
C ARG A 159 7.81 -9.82 21.47
N LYS A 160 8.83 -8.95 21.55
CA LYS A 160 8.64 -7.50 21.75
C LYS A 160 7.87 -6.87 20.57
N LEU A 161 8.20 -7.24 19.34
CA LEU A 161 7.47 -6.77 18.17
C LEU A 161 6.02 -7.27 18.16
N ALA A 162 5.79 -8.53 18.54
CA ALA A 162 4.43 -9.08 18.67
C ALA A 162 3.61 -8.30 19.72
N GLU A 163 4.23 -7.88 20.85
CA GLU A 163 3.56 -7.04 21.85
C GLU A 163 3.12 -5.69 21.27
N VAL A 164 3.96 -5.05 20.42
CA VAL A 164 3.60 -3.80 19.73
C VAL A 164 2.45 -4.04 18.76
N ILE A 165 2.53 -5.08 17.94
CA ILE A 165 1.51 -5.46 16.96
C ILE A 165 0.16 -5.72 17.64
N LEU A 166 0.14 -6.54 18.71
CA LEU A 166 -1.09 -7.00 19.34
C LEU A 166 -1.80 -5.91 20.18
N ARG A 167 -1.12 -4.81 20.50
CA ARG A 167 -1.77 -3.65 21.16
C ARG A 167 -2.66 -2.86 20.20
N ASP A 168 -2.35 -2.89 18.90
CA ASP A 168 -3.04 -2.13 17.86
C ASP A 168 -2.96 -2.90 16.53
N PRO A 169 -3.66 -4.06 16.44
CA PRO A 169 -3.44 -5.01 15.35
C PRO A 169 -4.03 -4.56 14.00
N ASP A 170 -4.95 -3.60 13.98
CA ASP A 170 -5.47 -2.96 12.76
C ASP A 170 -4.79 -1.63 12.44
N GLY A 171 -3.75 -1.25 13.20
CA GLY A 171 -2.93 -0.08 12.93
C GLY A 171 -1.95 -0.31 11.78
N ILE A 172 -1.59 0.79 11.08
CA ILE A 172 -0.63 0.73 9.96
C ILE A 172 0.75 0.24 10.40
N VAL A 173 1.15 0.50 11.65
CA VAL A 173 2.43 0.04 12.19
C VAL A 173 2.43 -1.47 12.39
N ALA A 174 1.31 -2.07 12.79
CA ALA A 174 1.18 -3.53 12.88
C ALA A 174 1.34 -4.18 11.50
N TYR A 175 0.63 -3.64 10.50
CA TYR A 175 0.78 -4.07 9.10
C TYR A 175 2.23 -3.97 8.63
N TYR A 176 2.87 -2.82 8.83
CA TYR A 176 4.27 -2.61 8.45
C TYR A 176 5.21 -3.60 9.16
N THR A 177 4.98 -3.84 10.44
CA THR A 177 5.87 -4.66 11.27
C THR A 177 5.84 -6.14 10.88
N ILE A 178 4.68 -6.70 10.53
CA ILE A 178 4.60 -8.12 10.09
C ILE A 178 5.37 -8.39 8.78
N PHE A 179 5.63 -7.34 7.97
CA PHE A 179 6.41 -7.45 6.73
C PHE A 179 7.87 -6.99 6.87
N ARG A 180 8.30 -6.63 8.10
CA ARG A 180 9.70 -6.22 8.32
C ARG A 180 10.66 -7.35 8.05
N ARG A 181 11.75 -6.97 7.43
CA ARG A 181 12.88 -7.86 7.15
C ARG A 181 14.13 -7.32 7.83
N VAL A 182 15.02 -8.22 8.19
CA VAL A 182 16.39 -7.90 8.60
C VAL A 182 17.31 -8.52 7.56
N GLY A 183 17.98 -7.68 6.79
CA GLY A 183 18.61 -8.13 5.55
C GLY A 183 17.56 -8.73 4.59
N ASN A 184 17.79 -9.96 4.15
CA ASN A 184 16.85 -10.68 3.28
C ASN A 184 15.87 -11.60 4.04
N THR A 185 15.94 -11.66 5.35
CA THR A 185 15.14 -12.58 6.18
C THR A 185 13.92 -11.87 6.75
N PRO A 186 12.69 -12.37 6.56
CA PRO A 186 11.50 -11.83 7.22
C PRO A 186 11.59 -12.07 8.72
N VAL A 187 11.19 -11.08 9.52
CA VAL A 187 11.09 -11.25 10.98
C VAL A 187 9.90 -12.15 11.34
N PHE A 188 8.78 -11.97 10.66
CA PHE A 188 7.61 -12.86 10.76
C PHE A 188 7.46 -13.63 9.45
N ASP A 189 7.64 -14.94 9.52
CA ASP A 189 7.50 -15.85 8.37
C ASP A 189 6.09 -16.47 8.38
N PRO A 190 5.26 -16.27 7.35
CA PRO A 190 3.91 -16.83 7.31
C PRO A 190 3.89 -18.36 7.29
N VAL A 191 5.00 -19.04 6.94
CA VAL A 191 5.10 -20.50 6.98
C VAL A 191 5.29 -21.02 8.41
N GLU A 192 5.89 -20.20 9.27
CA GLU A 192 6.12 -20.56 10.69
C GLU A 192 4.84 -20.40 11.52
N ARG A 193 4.41 -21.48 12.19
CA ARG A 193 3.14 -21.51 12.93
C ARG A 193 3.00 -20.42 13.99
N GLY A 194 4.12 -20.07 14.65
CA GLY A 194 4.14 -19.03 15.69
C GLY A 194 3.90 -17.65 15.09
N ASP A 195 4.60 -17.36 14.02
CA ASP A 195 4.54 -16.08 13.31
C ASP A 195 3.20 -15.91 12.58
N LEU A 196 2.68 -16.99 11.99
CA LEU A 196 1.36 -17.01 11.34
C LEU A 196 0.23 -16.62 12.30
N ARG A 197 0.33 -16.91 13.61
CA ARG A 197 -0.66 -16.45 14.59
C ARG A 197 -0.69 -14.94 14.73
N ILE A 198 0.49 -14.29 14.71
CA ILE A 198 0.60 -12.83 14.77
C ILE A 198 0.06 -12.20 13.48
N ILE A 199 0.44 -12.75 12.33
CA ILE A 199 -0.10 -12.33 11.02
C ILE A 199 -1.61 -12.50 10.99
N GLY A 200 -2.13 -13.62 11.52
CA GLY A 200 -3.57 -13.88 11.61
C GLY A 200 -4.32 -12.92 12.52
N ALA A 201 -3.71 -12.47 13.62
CA ALA A 201 -4.30 -11.45 14.48
C ALA A 201 -4.47 -10.11 13.74
N VAL A 202 -3.43 -9.69 12.99
CA VAL A 202 -3.49 -8.49 12.14
C VAL A 202 -4.56 -8.66 11.04
N ALA A 203 -4.55 -9.78 10.32
CA ALA A 203 -5.51 -10.06 9.26
C ALA A 203 -6.96 -10.02 9.76
N ASN A 204 -7.23 -10.62 10.93
CA ASN A 204 -8.55 -10.62 11.55
C ASN A 204 -8.98 -9.23 12.02
N ALA A 205 -8.05 -8.46 12.60
CA ALA A 205 -8.36 -7.10 13.05
C ALA A 205 -8.67 -6.16 11.87
N PHE A 206 -7.90 -6.24 10.78
CA PHE A 206 -8.21 -5.51 9.55
C PHE A 206 -9.55 -5.92 8.96
N ASP A 207 -9.86 -7.23 8.94
CA ASP A 207 -11.14 -7.73 8.42
C ASP A 207 -12.35 -7.20 9.22
N GLN A 208 -12.21 -7.08 10.54
CA GLN A 208 -13.26 -6.60 11.43
C GLN A 208 -13.39 -5.08 11.44
N ASN A 209 -12.28 -4.36 11.52
CA ASN A 209 -12.27 -2.94 11.81
C ASN A 209 -12.02 -2.06 10.57
N ARG A 210 -11.35 -2.62 9.53
CA ARG A 210 -10.97 -1.92 8.29
C ARG A 210 -11.35 -2.71 7.03
N PRO A 211 -12.63 -3.12 6.87
CA PRO A 211 -13.05 -3.98 5.74
C PRO A 211 -12.84 -3.32 4.37
N SER A 212 -12.83 -2.00 4.31
CA SER A 212 -12.61 -1.21 3.08
C SER A 212 -11.14 -0.86 2.81
N ASP A 213 -10.22 -1.22 3.72
CA ASP A 213 -8.79 -0.99 3.50
C ASP A 213 -8.28 -1.92 2.39
N PRO A 214 -7.55 -1.41 1.39
CA PRO A 214 -7.07 -2.21 0.26
C PRO A 214 -6.17 -3.39 0.66
N ARG A 215 -5.58 -3.36 1.87
CA ARG A 215 -4.73 -4.43 2.41
C ARG A 215 -5.50 -5.58 3.03
N THR A 216 -6.77 -5.38 3.39
CA THR A 216 -7.57 -6.39 4.12
C THR A 216 -7.72 -7.69 3.33
N ALA A 217 -8.03 -7.59 2.04
CA ALA A 217 -8.15 -8.77 1.18
C ALA A 217 -6.83 -9.55 1.08
N PHE A 218 -5.72 -8.83 0.92
CA PHE A 218 -4.38 -9.42 0.86
C PHE A 218 -3.99 -10.12 2.17
N LEU A 219 -4.21 -9.47 3.32
CA LEU A 219 -3.91 -10.05 4.63
C LEU A 219 -4.71 -11.32 4.88
N ARG A 220 -5.99 -11.32 4.53
CA ARG A 220 -6.86 -12.50 4.62
C ARG A 220 -6.32 -13.64 3.76
N ALA A 221 -6.00 -13.36 2.48
CA ALA A 221 -5.45 -14.36 1.58
C ALA A 221 -4.11 -14.93 2.08
N LEU A 222 -3.21 -14.07 2.56
CA LEU A 222 -1.92 -14.47 3.14
C LEU A 222 -2.11 -15.43 4.33
N PHE A 223 -3.01 -15.10 5.26
CA PHE A 223 -3.28 -15.94 6.42
C PHE A 223 -3.90 -17.28 6.02
N LEU A 224 -4.93 -17.27 5.16
CA LEU A 224 -5.63 -18.48 4.76
C LEU A 224 -4.76 -19.44 3.96
N SER A 225 -3.92 -18.92 3.04
CA SER A 225 -3.03 -19.75 2.20
C SER A 225 -1.95 -20.48 3.02
N ASN A 226 -1.55 -19.92 4.17
CA ASN A 226 -0.53 -20.52 5.05
C ASN A 226 -1.12 -21.30 6.23
N ARG A 227 -2.44 -21.29 6.40
CA ARG A 227 -3.12 -22.06 7.44
C ARG A 227 -3.17 -23.54 7.06
N ARG A 228 -2.33 -24.37 7.68
CA ARG A 228 -2.45 -25.83 7.54
C ARG A 228 -3.75 -26.29 8.17
N PRO A 229 -4.56 -27.17 7.51
CA PRO A 229 -5.71 -27.77 8.15
C PRO A 229 -5.24 -28.53 9.40
N SER A 230 -5.78 -28.17 10.56
CA SER A 230 -5.55 -28.95 11.79
C SER A 230 -6.22 -30.30 11.62
N GLY A 231 -5.44 -31.39 11.63
CA GLY A 231 -6.00 -32.74 11.63
C GLY A 231 -6.92 -32.95 12.82
N ALA A 232 -8.08 -33.49 12.52
CA ALA A 232 -9.11 -34.14 13.35
C ALA A 232 -9.35 -33.58 14.77
N GLY A 233 -10.54 -32.97 14.98
CA GLY A 233 -11.26 -33.02 16.23
C GLY A 233 -11.35 -31.74 17.04
N MET A 234 -12.06 -30.73 16.54
CA MET A 234 -12.96 -29.84 17.31
C MET A 234 -13.98 -29.26 16.33
N PRO A 235 -15.27 -29.15 16.70
CA PRO A 235 -16.25 -28.47 15.88
C PRO A 235 -15.83 -26.98 15.81
N VAL A 236 -15.26 -26.60 14.73
CA VAL A 236 -15.13 -25.20 14.37
C VAL A 236 -16.54 -24.76 14.03
N ASP A 237 -17.09 -23.82 14.80
CA ASP A 237 -18.21 -23.01 14.33
C ASP A 237 -17.89 -22.63 12.88
N THR A 238 -18.76 -23.08 12.00
CA THR A 238 -18.61 -22.88 10.56
C THR A 238 -18.82 -21.41 10.30
N ILE A 239 -17.73 -20.61 10.39
CA ILE A 239 -17.65 -19.42 9.59
C ILE A 239 -17.61 -19.98 8.17
N VAL A 240 -18.77 -19.97 7.54
CA VAL A 240 -18.89 -20.22 6.11
C VAL A 240 -17.82 -19.36 5.46
N ALA A 241 -16.73 -20.01 5.00
CA ALA A 241 -15.78 -19.36 4.13
C ALA A 241 -16.63 -18.84 2.97
N ARG A 242 -16.92 -17.54 2.97
CA ARG A 242 -17.32 -16.91 1.73
C ARG A 242 -16.16 -17.24 0.82
N GLU A 243 -16.47 -18.01 -0.21
CA GLU A 243 -15.56 -18.25 -1.33
C GLU A 243 -14.83 -16.96 -1.58
N ILE A 244 -13.50 -17.00 -1.59
CA ILE A 244 -12.70 -15.86 -1.99
C ILE A 244 -13.02 -15.73 -3.47
N MET A 245 -14.08 -14.98 -3.76
CA MET A 245 -14.45 -14.68 -5.13
C MET A 245 -13.29 -13.87 -5.69
N LEU A 246 -12.82 -14.29 -6.86
CA LEU A 246 -11.89 -13.49 -7.68
C LEU A 246 -12.45 -12.07 -7.76
N PRO A 247 -11.61 -11.02 -7.66
CA PRO A 247 -12.06 -9.68 -7.99
C PRO A 247 -12.77 -9.73 -9.36
N GLU A 248 -14.02 -9.27 -9.41
CA GLU A 248 -14.80 -9.37 -10.62
C GLU A 248 -14.21 -8.50 -11.73
N ILE A 249 -14.03 -9.08 -12.89
CA ILE A 249 -13.76 -8.36 -14.13
C ILE A 249 -14.95 -8.58 -15.06
N ALA A 250 -15.79 -7.56 -15.20
CA ALA A 250 -17.00 -7.63 -16.03
C ALA A 250 -16.97 -6.51 -17.07
N LEU A 251 -16.32 -6.76 -18.20
CA LEU A 251 -16.02 -5.82 -19.27
C LEU A 251 -16.71 -6.22 -20.58
N LEU A 252 -16.67 -5.34 -21.57
CA LEU A 252 -17.25 -5.61 -22.89
C LEU A 252 -16.23 -6.33 -23.78
N ASP A 253 -16.72 -7.34 -24.50
CA ASP A 253 -15.96 -8.00 -25.57
C ASP A 253 -15.99 -7.19 -26.89
N GLU A 254 -15.34 -7.67 -27.93
CA GLU A 254 -15.26 -7.01 -29.23
C GLU A 254 -16.62 -6.86 -29.93
N THR A 255 -17.63 -7.63 -29.52
CA THR A 255 -19.01 -7.55 -30.03
C THR A 255 -19.86 -6.58 -29.21
N GLY A 256 -19.38 -6.09 -28.09
CA GLY A 256 -20.11 -5.26 -27.12
C GLY A 256 -20.91 -6.07 -26.10
N ALA A 257 -20.75 -7.39 -26.05
CA ALA A 257 -21.36 -8.23 -25.02
C ALA A 257 -20.54 -8.17 -23.73
N LYS A 258 -21.21 -8.09 -22.57
CA LYS A 258 -20.56 -8.11 -21.27
C LYS A 258 -20.08 -9.52 -20.94
N ARG A 259 -18.82 -9.66 -20.58
CA ARG A 259 -18.18 -10.90 -20.13
C ARG A 259 -17.73 -10.76 -18.69
N SER A 260 -18.04 -11.73 -17.86
CA SER A 260 -17.65 -11.80 -16.47
C SER A 260 -16.58 -12.87 -16.29
N LEU A 261 -15.48 -12.53 -15.62
CA LEU A 261 -14.43 -13.47 -15.27
C LEU A 261 -14.96 -14.55 -14.32
N ASN A 262 -15.78 -14.13 -13.33
CA ASN A 262 -16.36 -15.08 -12.37
C ASN A 262 -17.30 -16.08 -13.04
N GLU A 263 -18.06 -15.67 -14.06
CA GLU A 263 -18.89 -16.58 -14.86
C GLU A 263 -18.03 -17.58 -15.64
N VAL A 264 -16.88 -17.16 -16.16
CA VAL A 264 -15.96 -18.05 -16.90
C VAL A 264 -15.30 -19.03 -15.93
N ALA A 265 -14.82 -18.57 -14.79
CA ALA A 265 -14.17 -19.39 -13.77
C ALA A 265 -15.11 -20.38 -13.09
N SER A 266 -16.40 -20.03 -12.90
CA SER A 266 -17.40 -20.90 -12.27
C SER A 266 -17.81 -22.13 -13.08
N LYS A 267 -17.39 -22.20 -14.36
CA LYS A 267 -17.70 -23.35 -15.24
C LYS A 267 -16.86 -24.61 -14.94
N GLY A 268 -15.97 -24.56 -13.97
CA GLY A 268 -15.08 -25.66 -13.62
C GLY A 268 -13.91 -25.86 -14.59
N ASN A 269 -13.57 -24.83 -15.35
CA ASN A 269 -12.41 -24.78 -16.22
C ASN A 269 -11.18 -24.26 -15.47
N VAL A 270 -10.00 -24.62 -15.95
CA VAL A 270 -8.76 -23.89 -15.62
C VAL A 270 -8.75 -22.64 -16.47
N VAL A 271 -8.53 -21.46 -15.88
CA VAL A 271 -8.55 -20.20 -16.62
C VAL A 271 -7.18 -19.55 -16.58
N VAL A 272 -6.64 -19.21 -17.75
CA VAL A 272 -5.51 -18.27 -17.85
C VAL A 272 -6.08 -16.86 -17.94
N LEU A 273 -5.86 -16.07 -16.89
CA LEU A 273 -6.16 -14.64 -16.91
C LEU A 273 -4.92 -13.90 -17.39
N ASN A 274 -5.05 -13.19 -18.50
CA ASN A 274 -3.96 -12.42 -19.10
C ASN A 274 -4.32 -10.94 -19.21
N PHE A 275 -3.50 -10.09 -18.64
CA PHE A 275 -3.54 -8.64 -18.82
C PHE A 275 -2.50 -8.25 -19.86
N THR A 276 -2.90 -7.56 -20.92
CA THR A 276 -2.01 -7.22 -22.03
C THR A 276 -2.36 -5.89 -22.68
N ALA A 277 -1.41 -5.30 -23.40
CA ALA A 277 -1.68 -4.29 -24.42
C ALA A 277 -1.32 -4.91 -25.78
N TYR A 278 -2.26 -5.03 -26.66
CA TYR A 278 -2.07 -5.65 -27.98
C TYR A 278 -1.09 -4.88 -28.86
N SER A 279 -1.00 -3.56 -28.62
CA SER A 279 -0.05 -2.67 -29.28
C SER A 279 1.40 -2.84 -28.79
N ALA A 280 1.62 -3.59 -27.69
CA ALA A 280 2.98 -3.84 -27.20
C ALA A 280 3.73 -4.83 -28.10
N GLU A 281 5.03 -4.59 -28.29
CA GLU A 281 5.90 -5.39 -29.19
C GLU A 281 5.91 -6.89 -28.84
N VAL A 282 5.76 -7.22 -27.55
CA VAL A 282 5.77 -8.61 -27.06
C VAL A 282 4.44 -9.35 -27.28
N SER A 283 3.35 -8.64 -27.51
CA SER A 283 1.99 -9.22 -27.54
C SER A 283 1.74 -10.20 -28.68
N PRO A 284 2.23 -10.00 -29.93
CA PRO A 284 2.05 -10.99 -30.98
C PRO A 284 2.69 -12.35 -30.67
N ALA A 285 3.90 -12.34 -30.10
CA ALA A 285 4.60 -13.57 -29.71
C ALA A 285 3.88 -14.27 -28.55
N LEU A 286 3.43 -13.51 -27.54
CA LEU A 286 2.65 -14.04 -26.42
C LEU A 286 1.33 -14.67 -26.90
N ASN A 287 0.57 -14.00 -27.79
CA ASN A 287 -0.69 -14.52 -28.31
C ASN A 287 -0.50 -15.81 -29.12
N LEU A 288 0.62 -15.96 -29.86
CA LEU A 288 0.96 -17.22 -30.52
C LEU A 288 1.23 -18.36 -29.52
N GLU A 289 1.88 -18.06 -28.42
CA GLU A 289 2.12 -19.06 -27.37
C GLU A 289 0.84 -19.43 -26.63
N LEU A 290 0.00 -18.44 -26.29
CA LEU A 290 -1.33 -18.66 -25.73
C LEU A 290 -2.18 -19.53 -26.65
N ALA A 291 -2.15 -19.31 -27.98
CA ALA A 291 -2.91 -20.10 -28.94
C ALA A 291 -2.47 -21.57 -28.95
N LYS A 292 -1.15 -21.86 -28.91
CA LYS A 292 -0.65 -23.23 -28.82
C LYS A 292 -1.11 -23.93 -27.53
N ILE A 293 -1.00 -23.24 -26.39
CA ILE A 293 -1.42 -23.78 -25.09
C ILE A 293 -2.93 -24.01 -25.08
N TYR A 294 -3.71 -23.07 -25.61
CA TYR A 294 -5.18 -23.16 -25.70
C TYR A 294 -5.60 -24.33 -26.56
N ASP A 295 -5.08 -24.43 -27.79
CA ASP A 295 -5.42 -25.50 -28.72
C ASP A 295 -5.08 -26.89 -28.19
N ALA A 296 -3.97 -27.02 -27.46
CA ALA A 296 -3.57 -28.28 -26.84
C ALA A 296 -4.48 -28.69 -25.67
N ASN A 297 -5.09 -27.74 -24.95
CA ASN A 297 -5.71 -28.00 -23.65
C ASN A 297 -7.20 -27.60 -23.55
N LYS A 298 -7.79 -26.93 -24.55
CA LYS A 298 -9.20 -26.52 -24.53
C LYS A 298 -10.17 -27.70 -24.34
N SER A 299 -9.87 -28.86 -24.91
CA SER A 299 -10.67 -30.08 -24.72
C SER A 299 -10.52 -30.68 -23.31
N ALA A 300 -9.45 -30.38 -22.61
CA ALA A 300 -9.22 -30.72 -21.21
C ALA A 300 -9.80 -29.70 -20.22
N GLY A 301 -10.46 -28.65 -20.73
CA GLY A 301 -11.12 -27.63 -19.91
C GLY A 301 -10.23 -26.42 -19.60
N LEU A 302 -9.34 -26.06 -20.52
CA LEU A 302 -8.65 -24.76 -20.45
C LEU A 302 -9.49 -23.67 -21.10
N GLU A 303 -9.59 -22.53 -20.44
CA GLU A 303 -10.13 -21.29 -20.99
C GLU A 303 -9.11 -20.15 -20.83
N ILE A 304 -9.18 -19.12 -21.65
CA ILE A 304 -8.38 -17.92 -21.53
C ILE A 304 -9.31 -16.72 -21.41
N TYR A 305 -9.06 -15.87 -20.43
CA TYR A 305 -9.71 -14.58 -20.26
C TYR A 305 -8.66 -13.49 -20.40
N GLN A 306 -8.70 -12.74 -21.50
CA GLN A 306 -7.66 -11.78 -21.84
C GLN A 306 -8.21 -10.36 -21.80
N VAL A 307 -7.58 -9.50 -20.99
CA VAL A 307 -7.96 -8.11 -20.75
C VAL A 307 -6.99 -7.19 -21.49
N GLY A 308 -7.52 -6.44 -22.46
CA GLY A 308 -6.76 -5.48 -23.27
C GLY A 308 -6.75 -4.08 -22.65
N PHE A 309 -5.58 -3.47 -22.55
CA PHE A 309 -5.34 -2.13 -22.00
C PHE A 309 -4.79 -1.17 -23.06
N ASP A 310 -5.24 -1.30 -24.28
CA ASP A 310 -4.81 -0.45 -25.38
C ASP A 310 -5.45 0.94 -25.28
N ALA A 311 -4.71 1.97 -25.70
CA ALA A 311 -5.23 3.33 -25.73
C ALA A 311 -6.32 3.53 -26.80
N ASP A 312 -6.27 2.73 -27.87
CA ASP A 312 -7.21 2.76 -29.00
C ASP A 312 -8.08 1.50 -28.99
N GLU A 313 -9.35 1.65 -28.62
CA GLU A 313 -10.35 0.58 -28.60
C GLU A 313 -10.56 -0.04 -29.98
N PHE A 314 -10.50 0.76 -31.05
CA PHE A 314 -10.72 0.24 -32.41
C PHE A 314 -9.56 -0.68 -32.82
N ALA A 315 -8.32 -0.28 -32.55
CA ALA A 315 -7.15 -1.11 -32.81
C ALA A 315 -7.19 -2.42 -32.01
N TRP A 316 -7.59 -2.33 -30.72
CA TRP A 316 -7.83 -3.51 -29.89
C TRP A 316 -8.87 -4.44 -30.52
N LYS A 317 -10.05 -3.94 -30.93
CA LYS A 317 -11.09 -4.76 -31.55
C LYS A 317 -10.63 -5.51 -32.79
N GLN A 318 -9.78 -4.89 -33.62
CA GLN A 318 -9.22 -5.53 -34.80
C GLN A 318 -8.29 -6.70 -34.44
N SER A 319 -7.51 -6.55 -33.37
CA SER A 319 -6.59 -7.58 -32.89
C SER A 319 -7.32 -8.71 -32.14
N ALA A 320 -8.32 -8.38 -31.35
CA ALA A 320 -9.07 -9.33 -30.51
C ALA A 320 -10.01 -10.24 -31.33
N ARG A 321 -10.56 -9.75 -32.44
CA ARG A 321 -11.58 -10.45 -33.26
C ARG A 321 -11.20 -11.86 -33.68
N ASN A 322 -9.93 -12.14 -33.89
CA ASN A 322 -9.45 -13.41 -34.42
C ASN A 322 -8.94 -14.37 -33.34
N LEU A 323 -9.07 -14.02 -32.08
CA LEU A 323 -8.63 -14.87 -30.98
C LEU A 323 -9.76 -15.82 -30.55
N PRO A 324 -9.46 -17.11 -30.31
CA PRO A 324 -10.50 -18.12 -30.07
C PRO A 324 -10.98 -18.19 -28.61
N TRP A 325 -10.57 -17.27 -27.75
CA TRP A 325 -10.90 -17.20 -26.33
C TRP A 325 -11.60 -15.88 -25.96
N VAL A 326 -11.95 -15.72 -24.67
CA VAL A 326 -12.61 -14.52 -24.20
C VAL A 326 -11.63 -13.34 -24.18
N THR A 327 -11.94 -12.29 -24.93
CA THR A 327 -11.18 -11.04 -24.95
C THR A 327 -12.10 -9.89 -24.53
N VAL A 328 -11.63 -9.04 -23.63
CA VAL A 328 -12.38 -7.89 -23.11
C VAL A 328 -11.53 -6.63 -23.11
N TYR A 329 -12.18 -5.48 -23.24
CA TYR A 329 -11.52 -4.18 -23.27
C TYR A 329 -11.64 -3.45 -21.95
N ASN A 330 -10.51 -3.01 -21.43
CA ASN A 330 -10.46 -2.14 -20.27
C ASN A 330 -9.92 -0.77 -20.70
N SER A 331 -10.77 0.25 -20.66
CA SER A 331 -10.40 1.58 -21.10
C SER A 331 -9.27 2.15 -20.21
N PRO A 332 -8.39 3.03 -20.73
CA PRO A 332 -7.36 3.67 -19.92
C PRO A 332 -7.89 4.45 -18.72
N LYS A 333 -9.13 4.95 -18.79
CA LYS A 333 -9.77 5.69 -17.69
C LYS A 333 -10.20 4.80 -16.52
N ASP A 334 -10.60 3.56 -16.81
CA ASP A 334 -11.13 2.63 -15.81
C ASP A 334 -10.13 1.52 -15.46
N GLY A 335 -9.05 1.43 -16.24
CA GLY A 335 -8.08 0.33 -16.19
C GLY A 335 -7.26 0.24 -14.91
N GLU A 336 -7.02 1.36 -14.25
CA GLU A 336 -6.20 1.39 -13.02
C GLU A 336 -6.81 0.58 -11.89
N ALA A 337 -8.14 0.58 -11.75
CA ALA A 337 -8.81 -0.20 -10.72
C ALA A 337 -8.57 -1.70 -10.92
N THR A 338 -8.80 -2.21 -12.13
CA THR A 338 -8.60 -3.63 -12.46
C THR A 338 -7.13 -4.07 -12.28
N LEU A 339 -6.18 -3.25 -12.71
CA LEU A 339 -4.75 -3.53 -12.52
C LEU A 339 -4.38 -3.58 -11.03
N ARG A 340 -4.94 -2.68 -10.23
CA ARG A 340 -4.72 -2.63 -8.79
C ARG A 340 -5.30 -3.84 -8.09
N ASP A 341 -6.54 -4.24 -8.42
CA ASP A 341 -7.23 -5.36 -7.78
C ASP A 341 -6.49 -6.70 -7.98
N TYR A 342 -5.77 -6.83 -9.10
CA TYR A 342 -4.92 -7.99 -9.41
C TYR A 342 -3.44 -7.76 -9.17
N ASN A 343 -3.05 -6.64 -8.56
CA ASN A 343 -1.66 -6.29 -8.29
C ASN A 343 -0.76 -6.37 -9.55
N VAL A 344 -1.26 -5.86 -10.68
CA VAL A 344 -0.55 -5.84 -11.96
C VAL A 344 0.25 -4.56 -12.11
N GLY A 345 1.58 -4.65 -12.06
CA GLY A 345 2.53 -3.53 -12.15
C GLY A 345 3.08 -3.26 -13.54
N ALA A 346 3.08 -4.27 -14.39
CA ALA A 346 3.55 -4.18 -15.75
C ALA A 346 2.76 -5.15 -16.63
N LEU A 347 2.64 -4.83 -17.91
CA LEU A 347 2.04 -5.68 -18.92
C LEU A 347 3.14 -6.32 -19.80
N PRO A 348 2.96 -7.57 -20.22
CA PRO A 348 1.86 -8.46 -19.89
C PRO A 348 1.96 -9.06 -18.50
N ALA A 349 0.82 -9.44 -17.90
CA ALA A 349 0.77 -10.22 -16.66
C ALA A 349 -0.12 -11.45 -16.86
N LEU A 350 0.31 -12.58 -16.30
CA LEU A 350 -0.34 -13.89 -16.48
C LEU A 350 -0.63 -14.52 -15.13
N PHE A 351 -1.86 -15.06 -15.01
CA PHE A 351 -2.30 -15.77 -13.81
C PHE A 351 -3.01 -17.06 -14.21
N VAL A 352 -2.96 -18.06 -13.33
CA VAL A 352 -3.71 -19.29 -13.46
C VAL A 352 -4.77 -19.35 -12.38
N ILE A 353 -6.01 -19.63 -12.80
CA ILE A 353 -7.17 -19.86 -11.94
C ILE A 353 -7.51 -21.35 -12.07
N ASN A 354 -7.65 -22.05 -10.96
CA ASN A 354 -7.96 -23.47 -10.96
C ASN A 354 -9.46 -23.73 -11.22
N ARG A 355 -9.85 -25.02 -11.28
CA ARG A 355 -11.22 -25.44 -11.52
C ARG A 355 -12.23 -25.02 -10.45
N ASN A 356 -11.74 -24.67 -9.24
CA ASN A 356 -12.58 -24.17 -8.15
C ASN A 356 -12.81 -22.66 -8.22
N GLY A 357 -12.26 -21.98 -9.25
CA GLY A 357 -12.32 -20.54 -9.36
C GLY A 357 -11.32 -19.79 -8.47
N GLU A 358 -10.28 -20.44 -7.97
CA GLU A 358 -9.26 -19.84 -7.14
C GLU A 358 -8.04 -19.41 -7.98
N LEU A 359 -7.54 -18.20 -7.76
CA LEU A 359 -6.29 -17.73 -8.34
C LEU A 359 -5.13 -18.42 -7.63
N VAL A 360 -4.46 -19.34 -8.33
CA VAL A 360 -3.48 -20.26 -7.73
C VAL A 360 -2.04 -19.95 -8.09
N GLU A 361 -1.81 -19.20 -9.17
CA GLU A 361 -0.44 -18.90 -9.59
C GLU A 361 -0.37 -17.60 -10.41
N ARG A 362 0.66 -16.80 -10.15
CA ARG A 362 1.12 -15.74 -11.04
C ARG A 362 2.33 -16.24 -11.80
N VAL A 363 2.26 -16.20 -13.13
CA VAL A 363 3.33 -16.69 -14.00
C VAL A 363 4.22 -15.53 -14.42
N GLU A 364 5.38 -15.40 -13.78
CA GLU A 364 6.31 -14.31 -14.04
C GLU A 364 7.08 -14.49 -15.36
N ASP A 365 7.32 -15.73 -15.77
CA ASP A 365 7.99 -16.08 -17.02
C ASP A 365 7.00 -16.77 -17.97
N PRO A 366 6.59 -16.13 -19.08
CA PRO A 366 5.65 -16.69 -20.04
C PRO A 366 6.05 -18.06 -20.58
N THR A 367 7.34 -18.39 -20.65
CA THR A 367 7.83 -19.71 -21.12
C THR A 367 7.41 -20.84 -20.20
N ARG A 368 7.06 -20.55 -18.94
CA ARG A 368 6.61 -21.52 -17.94
C ARG A 368 5.09 -21.70 -17.92
N LEU A 369 4.34 -20.92 -18.71
CA LEU A 369 2.89 -20.94 -18.68
C LEU A 369 2.30 -22.32 -18.99
N SER A 370 2.83 -23.02 -19.98
CA SER A 370 2.37 -24.37 -20.34
C SER A 370 2.49 -25.34 -19.16
N SER A 371 3.61 -25.31 -18.44
CA SER A 371 3.81 -26.16 -17.27
C SER A 371 2.98 -25.73 -16.07
N ALA A 372 2.70 -24.43 -15.94
CA ALA A 372 1.83 -23.89 -14.90
C ALA A 372 0.38 -24.38 -15.12
N VAL A 373 -0.13 -24.25 -16.33
CA VAL A 373 -1.49 -24.71 -16.70
C VAL A 373 -1.63 -26.22 -16.50
N ALA A 374 -0.65 -27.01 -16.92
CA ALA A 374 -0.69 -28.47 -16.82
C ALA A 374 -0.80 -29.01 -15.38
N ARG A 375 -0.43 -28.21 -14.36
CA ARG A 375 -0.54 -28.61 -12.95
C ARG A 375 -1.99 -28.60 -12.44
N TYR A 376 -2.88 -27.85 -13.09
CA TYR A 376 -4.25 -27.63 -12.62
C TYR A 376 -5.32 -28.22 -13.56
N LEU A 377 -4.93 -28.71 -14.75
CA LEU A 377 -5.79 -29.44 -15.67
C LEU A 377 -6.06 -30.87 -15.18
#